data_490fdea1997f1c3d59fdfcf9a921a343
#
_entry.id   490fdea1997f1c3d59fdfcf9a921a343
#
_cell.length_a   1.000
_cell.length_b   1.000
_cell.length_c   1.000
_cell.angle_alpha   90.00
_cell.angle_beta   90.00
_cell.angle_gamma   90.00
#
_symmetry.space_group_name_H-M   'P 1'
#
loop_
_entity.id
_entity.type
_entity.pdbx_description
1 polymer ?
#
loop_
_entity_poly.entity_id
_entity_poly.type
_entity_poly.pdbx_seq_one_letter_code
_entity_poly.pdbx_strand_id
1 'polypeptide(L)'
;MQGTKIRLLTGGLLMLATVGYVQAEALQPDPAWQQGTLANGFQWQVLATPQRPSDRIEVRLSVNIGSLSESTQQSGFSHFIPRLALTQNGGLPTMQARSLWQQSIDPKRPLPPAIVSYDYSLFNLSLPNNRNDLLKEALSWLASASGKMSITPEAVNHALQGEDMVATWPADTKEGWWRYRLKGSTMLGHDPAAPLKQPVDIAQLKDYYHKWYTPDAMTLIVVGNVDSRSVAEQINKTFGGLKGKRETPVAVPTLSPLPTTPVSIMTDAVRQDKLSLMWDAPWQPIRDSV
;
A
#
# COMPACT_ATOMS: atom_id res chain seq x y z
N MET A 1 -92.38 -18.41 1.57
CA MET A 1 -91.24 -18.83 2.45
C MET A 1 -89.93 -18.35 1.83
N GLN A 2 -89.38 -17.29 2.40
CA GLN A 2 -88.17 -16.58 1.93
C GLN A 2 -86.92 -17.25 2.49
N GLY A 3 -85.99 -17.66 1.60
CA GLY A 3 -84.72 -18.19 1.98
C GLY A 3 -83.64 -17.12 1.85
N THR A 4 -83.13 -16.73 2.97
CA THR A 4 -82.04 -15.74 3.09
C THR A 4 -80.69 -16.33 2.70
N LYS A 5 -80.04 -15.74 1.70
CA LYS A 5 -78.71 -16.14 1.25
C LYS A 5 -77.68 -15.27 2.01
N ILE A 6 -76.89 -15.90 2.89
CA ILE A 6 -75.76 -15.29 3.57
C ILE A 6 -74.56 -15.31 2.59
N ARG A 7 -74.05 -14.14 2.24
CA ARG A 7 -72.76 -13.94 1.53
C ARG A 7 -71.65 -13.80 2.54
N LEU A 8 -70.74 -14.77 2.57
CA LEU A 8 -69.47 -14.65 3.25
C LEU A 8 -68.53 -13.79 2.40
N LEU A 9 -68.18 -12.64 2.95
CA LEU A 9 -67.06 -11.82 2.45
C LEU A 9 -65.77 -12.33 3.10
N THR A 10 -64.92 -12.96 2.29
CA THR A 10 -63.56 -13.32 2.69
C THR A 10 -62.68 -12.09 2.41
N GLY A 11 -62.43 -11.31 3.43
CA GLY A 11 -61.44 -10.21 3.38
C GLY A 11 -60.02 -10.78 3.48
N GLY A 12 -59.32 -10.86 2.36
CA GLY A 12 -57.88 -11.16 2.34
C GLY A 12 -57.10 -9.95 2.77
N LEU A 13 -56.48 -10.05 3.93
CA LEU A 13 -55.54 -9.05 4.44
C LEU A 13 -54.20 -9.27 3.75
N LEU A 14 -53.88 -8.46 2.73
CA LEU A 14 -52.58 -8.41 2.09
C LEU A 14 -51.64 -7.66 3.00
N MET A 15 -50.81 -8.35 3.79
CA MET A 15 -49.66 -7.74 4.48
C MET A 15 -48.59 -7.45 3.43
N LEU A 16 -48.46 -6.21 3.01
CA LEU A 16 -47.28 -5.71 2.32
C LEU A 16 -46.15 -5.62 3.36
N ALA A 17 -45.26 -6.61 3.36
CA ALA A 17 -43.97 -6.51 4.03
C ALA A 17 -43.13 -5.49 3.28
N THR A 18 -43.09 -4.26 3.77
CA THR A 18 -42.10 -3.28 3.35
C THR A 18 -40.75 -3.75 3.88
N VAL A 19 -39.97 -4.38 3.01
CA VAL A 19 -38.55 -4.60 3.26
C VAL A 19 -37.90 -3.22 3.25
N GLY A 20 -37.75 -2.62 4.40
CA GLY A 20 -36.95 -1.43 4.57
C GLY A 20 -35.52 -1.79 4.23
N TYR A 21 -35.02 -1.34 3.08
CA TYR A 21 -33.61 -1.32 2.82
C TYR A 21 -33.00 -0.36 3.85
N VAL A 22 -32.35 -0.91 4.87
CA VAL A 22 -31.44 -0.14 5.71
C VAL A 22 -30.26 0.21 4.81
N GLN A 23 -30.32 1.37 4.17
CA GLN A 23 -29.13 1.95 3.57
C GLN A 23 -28.20 2.31 4.75
N ALA A 24 -27.09 1.61 4.87
CA ALA A 24 -26.03 2.04 5.73
C ALA A 24 -25.64 3.47 5.30
N GLU A 25 -25.73 4.41 6.23
CA GLU A 25 -25.30 5.78 5.98
C GLU A 25 -23.83 5.76 5.63
N ALA A 26 -23.46 6.40 4.51
CA ALA A 26 -22.07 6.48 4.08
C ALA A 26 -21.22 7.11 5.19
N LEU A 27 -20.18 6.42 5.63
CA LEU A 27 -19.25 6.96 6.61
C LEU A 27 -18.65 8.24 6.05
N GLN A 28 -18.86 9.34 6.76
CA GLN A 28 -18.25 10.61 6.40
C GLN A 28 -16.77 10.57 6.84
N PRO A 29 -15.84 11.05 5.99
CA PRO A 29 -14.46 11.21 6.42
C PRO A 29 -14.38 12.06 7.68
N ASP A 30 -13.49 11.70 8.60
CA ASP A 30 -13.23 12.51 9.80
C ASP A 30 -12.84 13.93 9.35
N PRO A 31 -13.59 15.00 9.77
CA PRO A 31 -13.33 16.36 9.35
C PRO A 31 -11.95 16.89 9.81
N ALA A 32 -11.28 16.20 10.72
CA ALA A 32 -9.91 16.53 11.10
C ALA A 32 -8.90 16.26 9.97
N TRP A 33 -9.21 15.35 9.04
CA TRP A 33 -8.38 15.10 7.87
C TRP A 33 -8.60 16.17 6.80
N GLN A 34 -7.51 16.77 6.38
CA GLN A 34 -7.49 17.55 5.15
C GLN A 34 -6.92 16.68 4.03
N GLN A 35 -7.62 16.65 2.92
CA GLN A 35 -7.22 15.80 1.78
C GLN A 35 -7.45 16.52 0.47
N GLY A 36 -6.76 16.10 -0.56
CA GLY A 36 -6.89 16.67 -1.89
C GLY A 36 -6.23 15.80 -2.97
N THR A 37 -6.56 16.16 -4.20
CA THR A 37 -5.98 15.57 -5.40
C THR A 37 -5.40 16.68 -6.26
N LEU A 38 -4.12 16.53 -6.64
CA LEU A 38 -3.45 17.48 -7.54
C LEU A 38 -3.90 17.26 -8.99
N ALA A 39 -3.63 18.24 -9.86
CA ALA A 39 -4.01 18.17 -11.26
C ALA A 39 -3.44 16.96 -12.03
N ASN A 40 -2.33 16.40 -11.57
CA ASN A 40 -1.70 15.20 -12.13
C ASN A 40 -2.23 13.88 -11.51
N GLY A 41 -3.27 13.94 -10.66
CA GLY A 41 -3.86 12.78 -10.02
C GLY A 41 -3.22 12.36 -8.69
N PHE A 42 -2.12 13.01 -8.28
CA PHE A 42 -1.47 12.72 -7.00
C PHE A 42 -2.40 13.05 -5.83
N GLN A 43 -2.57 12.11 -4.91
CA GLN A 43 -3.45 12.26 -3.74
C GLN A 43 -2.64 12.57 -2.49
N TRP A 44 -3.25 13.31 -1.58
CA TRP A 44 -2.64 13.60 -0.27
C TRP A 44 -3.67 13.70 0.84
N GLN A 45 -3.22 13.36 2.03
CA GLN A 45 -3.99 13.45 3.27
C GLN A 45 -3.11 14.02 4.37
N VAL A 46 -3.60 14.98 5.11
CA VAL A 46 -2.90 15.64 6.22
C VAL A 46 -3.78 15.63 7.46
N LEU A 47 -3.27 15.06 8.54
CA LEU A 47 -3.89 15.13 9.85
C LEU A 47 -3.03 15.96 10.80
N ALA A 48 -3.47 17.16 11.12
CA ALA A 48 -2.82 18.00 12.14
C ALA A 48 -3.16 17.49 13.53
N THR A 49 -2.17 17.02 14.26
CA THR A 49 -2.33 16.50 15.62
C THR A 49 -1.39 17.24 16.57
N PRO A 50 -1.86 18.33 17.20
CA PRO A 50 -1.00 19.11 18.10
C PRO A 50 -0.59 18.34 19.36
N GLN A 51 -1.29 17.26 19.67
CA GLN A 51 -1.09 16.49 20.89
C GLN A 51 -0.44 15.13 20.68
N ARG A 52 -0.70 14.43 19.59
CA ARG A 52 -0.18 13.08 19.31
C ARG A 52 -0.07 12.82 17.81
N PRO A 53 1.07 12.38 17.30
CA PRO A 53 2.35 12.32 18.00
C PRO A 53 2.87 13.73 18.34
N SER A 54 3.38 13.92 19.56
CA SER A 54 3.85 15.23 20.03
C SER A 54 5.30 15.53 19.71
N ASP A 55 6.07 14.50 19.39
CA ASP A 55 7.53 14.55 19.24
C ASP A 55 7.99 14.40 17.79
N ARG A 56 7.07 14.06 16.87
CA ARG A 56 7.42 13.74 15.48
C ARG A 56 6.33 14.07 14.48
N ILE A 57 6.73 14.11 13.21
CA ILE A 57 5.84 14.16 12.05
C ILE A 57 6.02 12.84 11.30
N GLU A 58 4.95 12.09 11.13
CA GLU A 58 4.94 10.87 10.34
C GLU A 58 4.61 11.21 8.89
N VAL A 59 5.45 10.76 7.97
CA VAL A 59 5.27 10.97 6.54
C VAL A 59 5.30 9.63 5.86
N ARG A 60 4.25 9.29 5.12
CA ARG A 60 4.15 8.04 4.37
C ARG A 60 3.75 8.31 2.94
N LEU A 61 4.51 7.76 2.01
CA LEU A 61 4.15 7.76 0.59
C LEU A 61 3.79 6.33 0.19
N SER A 62 2.53 6.12 -0.17
CA SER A 62 2.03 4.88 -0.74
C SER A 62 2.03 4.99 -2.26
N VAL A 63 2.54 3.97 -2.92
CA VAL A 63 2.44 3.79 -4.37
C VAL A 63 1.68 2.50 -4.61
N ASN A 64 0.56 2.56 -5.33
CA ASN A 64 -0.30 1.40 -5.62
C ASN A 64 0.35 0.51 -6.69
N ILE A 65 1.49 -0.07 -6.33
CA ILE A 65 2.28 -0.98 -7.15
C ILE A 65 3.08 -1.93 -6.28
N GLY A 66 3.08 -3.19 -6.62
CA GLY A 66 3.81 -4.24 -5.94
C GLY A 66 4.18 -5.38 -6.89
N SER A 67 4.49 -6.53 -6.34
CA SER A 67 4.98 -7.67 -7.11
C SER A 67 3.98 -8.24 -8.14
N LEU A 68 2.67 -8.01 -7.98
CA LEU A 68 1.66 -8.43 -8.97
C LEU A 68 1.82 -7.76 -10.34
N SER A 69 2.50 -6.63 -10.40
CA SER A 69 2.74 -5.92 -11.67
C SER A 69 3.96 -6.42 -12.43
N GLU A 70 4.73 -7.31 -11.83
CA GLU A 70 5.93 -7.85 -12.44
C GLU A 70 5.60 -8.91 -13.49
N SER A 71 6.27 -8.88 -14.63
CA SER A 71 6.36 -10.04 -15.51
C SER A 71 7.40 -11.02 -14.97
N THR A 72 7.43 -12.22 -15.55
CA THR A 72 8.44 -13.24 -15.18
C THR A 72 9.89 -12.74 -15.35
N GLN A 73 10.13 -11.83 -16.31
CA GLN A 73 11.45 -11.23 -16.54
C GLN A 73 11.76 -10.10 -15.55
N GLN A 74 10.75 -9.54 -14.91
CA GLN A 74 10.84 -8.39 -13.99
C GLN A 74 10.80 -8.80 -12.52
N SER A 75 10.90 -10.11 -12.24
CA SER A 75 10.86 -10.63 -10.86
C SER A 75 11.87 -9.90 -9.96
N GLY A 76 11.36 -9.36 -8.85
CA GLY A 76 12.12 -8.59 -7.85
C GLY A 76 12.24 -7.10 -8.15
N PHE A 77 11.69 -6.58 -9.25
CA PHE A 77 11.76 -5.16 -9.57
C PHE A 77 10.99 -4.30 -8.57
N SER A 78 9.80 -4.76 -8.13
CA SER A 78 9.00 -4.03 -7.13
C SER A 78 9.75 -3.84 -5.81
N HIS A 79 10.54 -4.80 -5.40
CA HIS A 79 11.41 -4.70 -4.23
C HIS A 79 12.65 -3.85 -4.51
N PHE A 80 13.22 -3.97 -5.69
CA PHE A 80 14.47 -3.32 -6.03
C PHE A 80 14.31 -1.80 -6.25
N ILE A 81 13.18 -1.32 -6.79
CA ILE A 81 12.94 0.12 -6.99
C ILE A 81 13.00 0.90 -5.67
N PRO A 82 12.30 0.53 -4.59
CA PRO A 82 12.49 1.17 -3.29
C PRO A 82 13.92 1.06 -2.74
N ARG A 83 14.57 -0.09 -2.89
CA ARG A 83 15.96 -0.26 -2.49
C ARG A 83 16.88 0.71 -3.24
N LEU A 84 16.69 0.85 -4.53
CA LEU A 84 17.45 1.79 -5.34
C LEU A 84 17.19 3.24 -4.89
N ALA A 85 15.93 3.60 -4.59
CA ALA A 85 15.57 4.91 -4.06
C ALA A 85 16.26 5.21 -2.73
N LEU A 86 16.33 4.23 -1.82
CA LEU A 86 16.97 4.36 -0.52
C LEU A 86 18.50 4.51 -0.61
N THR A 87 19.12 4.10 -1.70
CA THR A 87 20.56 4.24 -1.92
C THR A 87 20.94 5.49 -2.71
N GLN A 88 19.97 6.13 -3.37
CA GLN A 88 20.18 7.38 -4.11
C GLN A 88 19.87 8.58 -3.24
N ASN A 89 20.76 9.56 -3.30
CA ASN A 89 20.66 10.74 -2.45
C ASN A 89 19.71 11.82 -2.99
N GLY A 90 18.85 11.62 -3.88
CA GLY A 90 17.80 12.56 -4.36
C GLY A 90 17.89 14.04 -3.92
N GLY A 91 19.06 14.53 -3.55
CA GLY A 91 19.30 15.84 -2.97
C GLY A 91 19.55 15.85 -1.45
N LEU A 92 19.29 14.76 -0.72
CA LEU A 92 19.63 14.63 0.70
C LEU A 92 21.01 13.98 0.84
N PRO A 93 21.92 14.49 1.69
CA PRO A 93 23.12 13.78 2.06
C PRO A 93 22.78 12.41 2.66
N THR A 94 23.52 11.36 2.31
CA THR A 94 23.27 9.97 2.76
C THR A 94 23.10 9.83 4.27
N MET A 95 23.86 10.61 5.02
CA MET A 95 23.80 10.65 6.50
C MET A 95 22.47 11.21 7.01
N GLN A 96 21.94 12.27 6.40
CA GLN A 96 20.67 12.87 6.78
C GLN A 96 19.50 11.96 6.38
N ALA A 97 19.53 11.38 5.19
CA ALA A 97 18.53 10.40 4.76
C ALA A 97 18.47 9.23 5.75
N ARG A 98 19.63 8.66 6.10
CA ARG A 98 19.67 7.54 7.06
C ARG A 98 19.11 7.93 8.43
N SER A 99 19.39 9.14 8.92
CA SER A 99 18.86 9.62 10.19
C SER A 99 17.32 9.81 10.16
N LEU A 100 16.77 10.22 9.03
CA LEU A 100 15.33 10.35 8.84
C LEU A 100 14.59 9.01 8.92
N TRP A 101 15.20 7.91 8.47
CA TRP A 101 14.59 6.58 8.50
C TRP A 101 14.79 5.86 9.82
N GLN A 102 15.83 6.17 10.57
CA GLN A 102 16.11 5.53 11.86
C GLN A 102 15.25 6.05 13.00
N GLN A 103 14.51 7.14 12.80
CA GLN A 103 13.59 7.67 13.79
C GLN A 103 12.28 6.89 13.76
N SER A 104 12.11 6.01 14.72
CA SER A 104 10.93 5.16 14.84
C SER A 104 10.04 5.60 16.00
N ILE A 105 8.74 5.34 15.87
CA ILE A 105 7.76 5.52 16.94
C ILE A 105 8.07 4.58 18.12
N ASP A 106 8.47 3.36 17.83
CA ASP A 106 8.88 2.36 18.81
C ASP A 106 10.33 1.94 18.52
N PRO A 107 11.30 2.37 19.35
CA PRO A 107 12.69 1.97 19.18
C PRO A 107 12.92 0.45 19.20
N LYS A 108 11.99 -0.31 19.81
CA LYS A 108 12.07 -1.77 19.86
C LYS A 108 11.52 -2.43 18.58
N ARG A 109 10.70 -1.69 17.82
CA ARG A 109 10.10 -2.16 16.55
C ARG A 109 10.14 -1.03 15.52
N PRO A 110 11.31 -0.68 15.02
CA PRO A 110 11.43 0.37 14.03
C PRO A 110 10.65 -0.01 12.77
N LEU A 111 9.89 0.95 12.23
CA LEU A 111 9.30 0.78 10.92
C LEU A 111 10.43 0.74 9.88
N PRO A 112 10.41 -0.23 8.96
CA PRO A 112 11.35 -0.23 7.85
C PRO A 112 11.14 1.02 6.99
N PRO A 113 12.19 1.59 6.40
CA PRO A 113 12.10 2.78 5.57
C PRO A 113 11.26 2.58 4.31
N ALA A 114 11.15 1.34 3.83
CA ALA A 114 10.22 0.96 2.78
C ALA A 114 9.68 -0.45 3.01
N ILE A 115 8.44 -0.66 2.55
CA ILE A 115 7.76 -1.95 2.57
C ILE A 115 7.21 -2.20 1.17
N VAL A 116 7.33 -3.43 0.68
CA VAL A 116 6.73 -3.87 -0.57
C VAL A 116 5.80 -5.04 -0.32
N SER A 117 4.63 -5.01 -0.94
CA SER A 117 3.64 -6.07 -0.92
C SER A 117 3.31 -6.53 -2.35
N TYR A 118 2.25 -7.32 -2.46
CA TYR A 118 1.75 -7.76 -3.75
C TYR A 118 1.24 -6.59 -4.61
N ASP A 119 0.60 -5.59 -4.01
CA ASP A 119 -0.16 -4.54 -4.69
C ASP A 119 0.23 -3.11 -4.28
N TYR A 120 1.12 -2.95 -3.30
CA TYR A 120 1.60 -1.63 -2.89
C TYR A 120 3.08 -1.61 -2.53
N SER A 121 3.67 -0.42 -2.64
CA SER A 121 4.96 -0.05 -2.07
C SER A 121 4.78 1.16 -1.16
N LEU A 122 5.39 1.15 0.01
CA LEU A 122 5.24 2.17 1.03
C LEU A 122 6.61 2.69 1.47
N PHE A 123 6.80 4.01 1.45
CA PHE A 123 7.94 4.68 2.07
C PHE A 123 7.51 5.30 3.39
N ASN A 124 8.31 5.09 4.43
CA ASN A 124 8.05 5.54 5.80
C ASN A 124 9.15 6.50 6.27
N LEU A 125 8.77 7.70 6.66
CA LEU A 125 9.66 8.67 7.28
C LEU A 125 9.06 9.16 8.59
N SER A 126 9.88 9.30 9.63
CA SER A 126 9.51 9.84 10.92
C SER A 126 10.47 11.00 11.24
N LEU A 127 9.93 12.21 11.35
CA LEU A 127 10.72 13.44 11.49
C LEU A 127 10.48 14.09 12.85
N PRO A 128 11.48 14.77 13.44
CA PRO A 128 11.24 15.61 14.61
C PRO A 128 10.22 16.72 14.31
N ASN A 129 9.29 16.96 15.24
CA ASN A 129 8.17 17.88 15.04
C ASN A 129 8.56 19.38 14.92
N ASN A 130 9.76 19.74 15.37
CA ASN A 130 10.27 21.10 15.34
C ASN A 130 11.18 21.42 14.15
N ARG A 131 11.26 20.51 13.17
CA ARG A 131 12.16 20.59 12.01
C ARG A 131 11.38 20.66 10.70
N ASN A 132 10.71 21.81 10.46
CA ASN A 132 9.98 22.06 9.20
C ASN A 132 10.91 22.07 7.97
N ASP A 133 12.18 22.34 8.13
CA ASP A 133 13.21 22.22 7.10
C ASP A 133 13.36 20.76 6.66
N LEU A 134 13.40 19.81 7.60
CA LEU A 134 13.46 18.38 7.30
C LEU A 134 12.19 17.87 6.60
N LEU A 135 11.02 18.42 6.94
CA LEU A 135 9.79 18.06 6.23
C LEU A 135 9.87 18.45 4.75
N LYS A 136 10.35 19.65 4.43
CA LYS A 136 10.55 20.09 3.04
C LYS A 136 11.54 19.19 2.30
N GLU A 137 12.64 18.85 2.94
CA GLU A 137 13.66 17.94 2.38
C GLU A 137 13.09 16.54 2.15
N ALA A 138 12.35 16.01 3.12
CA ALA A 138 11.70 14.70 3.04
C ALA A 138 10.70 14.63 1.88
N LEU A 139 9.85 15.65 1.72
CA LEU A 139 8.91 15.74 0.61
C LEU A 139 9.65 15.81 -0.74
N SER A 140 10.72 16.59 -0.84
CA SER A 140 11.53 16.69 -2.05
C SER A 140 12.20 15.36 -2.39
N TRP A 141 12.71 14.67 -1.39
CA TRP A 141 13.31 13.34 -1.56
C TRP A 141 12.25 12.32 -2.03
N LEU A 142 11.08 12.27 -1.40
CA LEU A 142 9.99 11.38 -1.80
C LEU A 142 9.54 11.64 -3.25
N ALA A 143 9.43 12.90 -3.65
CA ALA A 143 9.09 13.24 -5.03
C ALA A 143 10.19 12.81 -6.02
N SER A 144 11.45 12.91 -5.62
CA SER A 144 12.56 12.42 -6.43
C SER A 144 12.54 10.90 -6.56
N ALA A 145 12.37 10.20 -5.45
CA ALA A 145 12.32 8.74 -5.41
C ALA A 145 11.14 8.18 -6.23
N SER A 146 10.00 8.86 -6.20
CA SER A 146 8.77 8.38 -6.81
C SER A 146 8.56 8.75 -8.28
N GLY A 147 9.26 9.77 -8.80
CA GLY A 147 9.00 10.22 -10.18
C GLY A 147 10.21 10.75 -10.95
N LYS A 148 11.38 10.87 -10.32
CA LYS A 148 12.56 11.50 -10.93
C LYS A 148 13.85 10.74 -10.68
N MET A 149 13.76 9.47 -10.33
CA MET A 149 14.93 8.67 -10.01
C MET A 149 15.78 8.41 -11.27
N SER A 150 17.09 8.61 -11.13
CA SER A 150 18.04 8.26 -12.19
C SER A 150 18.44 6.79 -12.05
N ILE A 151 18.07 5.98 -13.03
CA ILE A 151 18.41 4.55 -13.05
C ILE A 151 19.56 4.35 -14.02
N THR A 152 20.77 4.23 -13.48
CA THR A 152 21.99 3.97 -14.25
C THR A 152 22.64 2.67 -13.81
N PRO A 153 23.51 2.05 -14.63
CA PRO A 153 24.25 0.86 -14.21
C PRO A 153 25.04 1.06 -12.90
N GLU A 154 25.63 2.24 -12.72
CA GLU A 154 26.37 2.57 -11.50
C GLU A 154 25.48 2.63 -10.27
N ALA A 155 24.30 3.30 -10.40
CA ALA A 155 23.31 3.36 -9.33
C ALA A 155 22.77 1.98 -8.96
N VAL A 156 22.50 1.14 -9.95
CA VAL A 156 22.05 -0.24 -9.74
C VAL A 156 23.13 -1.05 -9.03
N ASN A 157 24.38 -0.99 -9.48
CA ASN A 157 25.50 -1.69 -8.84
C ASN A 157 25.71 -1.20 -7.40
N HIS A 158 25.62 0.09 -7.17
CA HIS A 158 25.72 0.66 -5.82
C HIS A 158 24.60 0.13 -4.91
N ALA A 159 23.37 0.08 -5.40
CA ALA A 159 22.24 -0.46 -4.64
C ALA A 159 22.38 -1.96 -4.36
N LEU A 160 22.92 -2.75 -5.29
CA LEU A 160 23.17 -4.17 -5.09
C LEU A 160 24.23 -4.47 -4.03
N GLN A 161 25.24 -3.60 -3.91
CA GLN A 161 26.30 -3.71 -2.91
C GLN A 161 25.91 -3.15 -1.55
N GLY A 162 24.92 -2.26 -1.50
CA GLY A 162 24.42 -1.65 -0.28
C GLY A 162 23.52 -2.56 0.54
N GLU A 163 23.27 -2.13 1.79
CA GLU A 163 22.31 -2.79 2.67
C GLU A 163 20.90 -2.74 2.08
N ASP A 164 20.21 -3.88 2.15
CA ASP A 164 18.80 -3.94 1.79
C ASP A 164 17.94 -3.60 3.00
N MET A 165 17.38 -2.40 3.00
CA MET A 165 16.52 -1.89 4.07
C MET A 165 15.03 -2.02 3.76
N VAL A 166 14.68 -2.65 2.65
CA VAL A 166 13.28 -2.84 2.24
C VAL A 166 12.73 -4.09 2.89
N ALA A 167 11.60 -3.96 3.58
CA ALA A 167 10.86 -5.11 4.08
C ALA A 167 9.79 -5.56 3.08
N THR A 168 9.34 -6.79 3.23
CA THR A 168 8.23 -7.34 2.46
C THR A 168 7.02 -7.60 3.34
N TRP A 169 5.82 -7.46 2.78
CA TRP A 169 4.58 -7.83 3.43
C TRP A 169 3.73 -8.71 2.51
N PRO A 170 3.23 -9.85 2.97
CA PRO A 170 3.50 -10.44 4.30
C PRO A 170 4.97 -10.85 4.45
N ALA A 171 5.48 -10.77 5.69
CA ALA A 171 6.87 -11.12 5.97
C ALA A 171 7.16 -12.62 5.77
N ASP A 172 6.13 -13.44 5.91
CA ASP A 172 6.22 -14.90 5.96
C ASP A 172 5.74 -15.56 4.66
N THR A 173 6.07 -14.99 3.50
CA THR A 173 5.71 -15.57 2.20
C THR A 173 6.28 -16.97 1.97
N LYS A 174 7.32 -17.33 2.72
CA LYS A 174 7.95 -18.66 2.69
C LYS A 174 7.25 -19.67 3.60
N GLU A 175 6.33 -19.26 4.46
CA GLU A 175 5.62 -20.18 5.34
C GLU A 175 4.79 -21.20 4.54
N GLY A 176 4.85 -22.44 4.97
CA GLY A 176 4.21 -23.55 4.27
C GLY A 176 2.70 -23.39 4.11
N TRP A 177 2.00 -22.81 5.10
CA TRP A 177 0.57 -22.57 5.02
C TRP A 177 0.19 -21.54 3.96
N TRP A 178 0.98 -20.48 3.79
CA TRP A 178 0.77 -19.46 2.75
C TRP A 178 0.96 -20.07 1.36
N ARG A 179 2.05 -20.81 1.17
CA ARG A 179 2.33 -21.53 -0.07
C ARG A 179 1.23 -22.55 -0.39
N TYR A 180 0.75 -23.24 0.63
CA TYR A 180 -0.36 -24.19 0.47
C TYR A 180 -1.62 -23.49 0.00
N ARG A 181 -1.99 -22.35 0.61
CA ARG A 181 -3.19 -21.58 0.23
C ARG A 181 -3.09 -21.02 -1.19
N LEU A 182 -1.93 -20.58 -1.59
CA LEU A 182 -1.68 -19.98 -2.91
C LEU A 182 -1.38 -21.01 -4.00
N LYS A 183 -1.33 -22.30 -3.67
CA LYS A 183 -1.04 -23.36 -4.64
C LYS A 183 -2.02 -23.30 -5.82
N GLY A 184 -1.47 -23.28 -7.03
CA GLY A 184 -2.26 -23.12 -8.25
C GLY A 184 -2.69 -21.70 -8.58
N SER A 185 -2.41 -20.73 -7.71
CA SER A 185 -2.59 -19.31 -8.00
C SER A 185 -1.35 -18.71 -8.66
N THR A 186 -1.58 -17.72 -9.53
CA THR A 186 -0.48 -16.91 -10.12
C THR A 186 0.29 -16.12 -9.07
N MET A 187 -0.30 -15.86 -7.89
CA MET A 187 0.37 -15.13 -6.79
C MET A 187 1.67 -15.79 -6.33
N LEU A 188 1.80 -17.13 -6.41
CA LEU A 188 3.07 -17.80 -6.08
C LEU A 188 4.24 -17.38 -6.96
N GLY A 189 3.96 -16.97 -8.20
CA GLY A 189 4.97 -16.43 -9.12
C GLY A 189 5.29 -14.95 -8.89
N HIS A 190 4.56 -14.29 -7.97
CA HIS A 190 4.68 -12.86 -7.67
C HIS A 190 5.06 -12.59 -6.21
N ASP A 191 5.86 -13.47 -5.60
CA ASP A 191 6.32 -13.28 -4.22
C ASP A 191 7.05 -11.94 -4.06
N PRO A 192 6.60 -11.02 -3.18
CA PRO A 192 7.29 -9.75 -2.93
C PRO A 192 8.73 -9.92 -2.43
N ALA A 193 9.03 -11.07 -1.83
CA ALA A 193 10.36 -11.46 -1.37
C ALA A 193 11.18 -12.22 -2.44
N ALA A 194 10.69 -12.31 -3.66
CA ALA A 194 11.41 -12.97 -4.74
C ALA A 194 12.77 -12.28 -4.98
N PRO A 195 13.85 -13.05 -5.16
CA PRO A 195 15.15 -12.49 -5.44
C PRO A 195 15.13 -11.75 -6.78
N LEU A 196 15.84 -10.62 -6.82
CA LEU A 196 16.07 -9.89 -8.05
C LEU A 196 16.83 -10.75 -9.06
N LYS A 197 16.29 -10.87 -10.26
CA LYS A 197 16.91 -11.61 -11.34
C LYS A 197 18.20 -10.93 -11.81
N GLN A 198 19.27 -11.67 -11.92
CA GLN A 198 20.58 -11.19 -12.34
C GLN A 198 20.98 -11.77 -13.72
N PRO A 199 21.70 -11.02 -14.56
CA PRO A 199 22.00 -9.60 -14.43
C PRO A 199 20.75 -8.73 -14.57
N VAL A 200 20.75 -7.56 -13.93
CA VAL A 200 19.61 -6.64 -14.01
C VAL A 200 19.53 -6.00 -15.38
N ASP A 201 18.41 -6.18 -16.05
CA ASP A 201 18.11 -5.45 -17.29
C ASP A 201 17.71 -4.02 -16.97
N ILE A 202 18.65 -3.08 -17.19
CA ILE A 202 18.48 -1.67 -16.87
C ILE A 202 17.35 -1.03 -17.70
N ALA A 203 17.19 -1.43 -18.95
CA ALA A 203 16.14 -0.89 -19.82
C ALA A 203 14.77 -1.32 -19.30
N GLN A 204 14.57 -2.59 -19.01
CA GLN A 204 13.33 -3.09 -18.44
C GLN A 204 13.03 -2.50 -17.05
N LEU A 205 14.07 -2.25 -16.22
CA LEU A 205 13.90 -1.63 -14.92
C LEU A 205 13.41 -0.18 -15.04
N LYS A 206 13.95 0.59 -16.01
CA LYS A 206 13.48 1.93 -16.34
C LYS A 206 12.04 1.92 -16.83
N ASP A 207 11.72 1.02 -17.75
CA ASP A 207 10.37 0.89 -18.31
C ASP A 207 9.36 0.53 -17.21
N TYR A 208 9.72 -0.41 -16.31
CA TYR A 208 8.91 -0.75 -15.14
C TYR A 208 8.68 0.46 -14.25
N TYR A 209 9.73 1.19 -13.89
CA TYR A 209 9.63 2.38 -13.06
C TYR A 209 8.72 3.43 -13.68
N HIS A 210 8.93 3.81 -14.93
CA HIS A 210 8.14 4.84 -15.61
C HIS A 210 6.69 4.43 -15.87
N LYS A 211 6.46 3.14 -16.09
CA LYS A 211 5.11 2.61 -16.29
C LYS A 211 4.28 2.65 -15.02
N TRP A 212 4.90 2.34 -13.87
CA TRP A 212 4.16 2.05 -12.66
C TRP A 212 4.24 3.14 -11.59
N TYR A 213 5.31 3.91 -11.55
CA TYR A 213 5.50 5.02 -10.60
C TYR A 213 4.93 6.32 -11.17
N THR A 214 3.61 6.39 -11.25
CA THR A 214 2.89 7.55 -11.80
C THR A 214 2.15 8.29 -10.69
N PRO A 215 2.03 9.64 -10.76
CA PRO A 215 1.45 10.42 -9.68
C PRO A 215 0.01 10.03 -9.33
N ASP A 216 -0.79 9.62 -10.30
CA ASP A 216 -2.18 9.15 -10.10
C ASP A 216 -2.32 7.81 -9.36
N ALA A 217 -1.20 7.15 -9.11
CA ALA A 217 -1.13 5.94 -8.31
C ALA A 217 -0.49 6.16 -6.93
N MET A 218 -0.32 7.41 -6.51
CA MET A 218 0.38 7.77 -5.29
C MET A 218 -0.52 8.51 -4.32
N THR A 219 -0.36 8.19 -3.04
CA THR A 219 -1.00 8.89 -1.93
C THR A 219 0.04 9.23 -0.88
N LEU A 220 0.16 10.50 -0.54
CA LEU A 220 0.99 10.98 0.56
C LEU A 220 0.15 11.21 1.80
N ILE A 221 0.60 10.68 2.93
CA ILE A 221 -0.05 10.86 4.24
C ILE A 221 0.93 11.57 5.16
N VAL A 222 0.51 12.66 5.77
CA VAL A 222 1.29 13.42 6.77
C VAL A 222 0.48 13.54 8.05
N VAL A 223 1.04 13.09 9.16
CA VAL A 223 0.39 13.15 10.49
C VAL A 223 1.36 13.75 11.49
N GLY A 224 0.92 14.77 12.21
CA GLY A 224 1.75 15.38 13.24
C GLY A 224 1.38 16.82 13.57
N ASN A 225 2.21 17.46 14.38
CA ASN A 225 2.03 18.87 14.71
C ASN A 225 2.50 19.74 13.54
N VAL A 226 1.63 19.91 12.56
CA VAL A 226 1.89 20.67 11.33
C VAL A 226 0.75 21.64 11.04
N ASP A 227 1.05 22.69 10.30
CA ASP A 227 0.02 23.54 9.68
C ASP A 227 -0.42 22.91 8.36
N SER A 228 -1.64 22.40 8.33
CA SER A 228 -2.16 21.62 7.19
C SER A 228 -2.19 22.42 5.88
N ARG A 229 -2.44 23.72 5.93
CA ARG A 229 -2.44 24.56 4.73
C ARG A 229 -1.04 24.69 4.15
N SER A 230 -0.07 25.00 5.01
CA SER A 230 1.33 25.11 4.61
C SER A 230 1.86 23.80 4.04
N VAL A 231 1.48 22.67 4.64
CA VAL A 231 1.86 21.33 4.14
C VAL A 231 1.22 21.06 2.78
N ALA A 232 -0.08 21.36 2.60
CA ALA A 232 -0.77 21.18 1.32
C ALA A 232 -0.13 22.03 0.20
N GLU A 233 0.22 23.28 0.47
CA GLU A 233 0.95 24.12 -0.48
C GLU A 233 2.31 23.56 -0.83
N GLN A 234 3.05 23.05 0.16
CA GLN A 234 4.35 22.41 -0.06
C GLN A 234 4.22 21.12 -0.88
N ILE A 235 3.18 20.31 -0.64
CA ILE A 235 2.88 19.10 -1.42
C ILE A 235 2.61 19.48 -2.88
N ASN A 236 1.77 20.46 -3.13
CA ASN A 236 1.47 20.92 -4.49
C ASN A 236 2.73 21.38 -5.23
N LYS A 237 3.57 22.18 -4.57
CA LYS A 237 4.83 22.67 -5.12
C LYS A 237 5.81 21.53 -5.45
N THR A 238 5.83 20.48 -4.64
CA THR A 238 6.82 19.40 -4.71
C THR A 238 6.39 18.29 -5.67
N PHE A 239 5.13 17.87 -5.60
CA PHE A 239 4.59 16.73 -6.35
C PHE A 239 3.78 17.14 -7.59
N GLY A 240 3.30 18.37 -7.67
CA GLY A 240 2.48 18.83 -8.79
C GLY A 240 3.18 18.81 -10.15
N GLY A 241 4.51 18.83 -10.17
CA GLY A 241 5.33 18.74 -11.39
C GLY A 241 5.63 17.32 -11.86
N LEU A 242 5.25 16.29 -11.09
CA LEU A 242 5.44 14.89 -11.48
C LEU A 242 4.62 14.56 -12.72
N LYS A 243 5.22 13.78 -13.62
CA LYS A 243 4.65 13.39 -14.91
C LYS A 243 4.29 11.91 -14.93
N GLY A 244 3.48 11.54 -15.88
CA GLY A 244 3.00 10.18 -16.08
C GLY A 244 1.55 10.00 -15.66
N LYS A 245 0.94 8.99 -16.25
CA LYS A 245 -0.42 8.54 -15.93
C LYS A 245 -0.44 7.04 -16.07
N ARG A 246 -1.12 6.37 -15.13
CA ARG A 246 -1.27 4.92 -15.21
C ARG A 246 -2.32 4.58 -16.26
N GLU A 247 -1.88 3.94 -17.34
CA GLU A 247 -2.74 3.53 -18.44
C GLU A 247 -3.28 2.13 -18.27
N THR A 248 -2.54 1.29 -17.55
CA THR A 248 -2.89 -0.13 -17.38
C THR A 248 -3.18 -0.42 -15.90
N PRO A 249 -4.35 -0.98 -15.57
CA PRO A 249 -4.62 -1.45 -14.22
C PRO A 249 -3.72 -2.65 -13.88
N VAL A 250 -3.38 -2.81 -12.61
CA VAL A 250 -2.70 -4.02 -12.12
C VAL A 250 -3.69 -5.18 -12.19
N ALA A 251 -3.27 -6.28 -12.79
CA ALA A 251 -4.09 -7.49 -12.81
C ALA A 251 -4.23 -8.05 -11.39
N VAL A 252 -5.46 -8.27 -10.96
CA VAL A 252 -5.74 -8.94 -9.69
C VAL A 252 -5.81 -10.44 -9.94
N PRO A 253 -4.90 -11.24 -9.37
CA PRO A 253 -4.92 -12.68 -9.58
C PRO A 253 -6.12 -13.30 -8.86
N THR A 254 -6.72 -14.30 -9.48
CA THR A 254 -7.76 -15.10 -8.85
C THR A 254 -7.09 -16.19 -8.02
N LEU A 255 -7.49 -16.32 -6.76
CA LEU A 255 -7.09 -17.44 -5.93
C LEU A 255 -7.77 -18.71 -6.40
N SER A 256 -7.04 -19.82 -6.38
CA SER A 256 -7.65 -21.13 -6.58
C SER A 256 -8.66 -21.45 -5.48
N PRO A 257 -9.70 -22.26 -5.77
CA PRO A 257 -10.59 -22.74 -4.74
C PRO A 257 -9.83 -23.38 -3.58
N LEU A 258 -10.43 -23.36 -2.38
CA LEU A 258 -9.86 -24.06 -1.24
C LEU A 258 -9.59 -25.52 -1.60
N PRO A 259 -8.45 -26.10 -1.19
CA PRO A 259 -8.18 -27.52 -1.38
C PRO A 259 -9.27 -28.36 -0.73
N THR A 260 -9.68 -29.42 -1.40
CA THR A 260 -10.68 -30.37 -0.88
C THR A 260 -10.16 -31.17 0.31
N THR A 261 -8.85 -31.26 0.50
CA THR A 261 -8.21 -31.92 1.63
C THR A 261 -8.14 -30.93 2.78
N PRO A 262 -8.85 -31.17 3.89
CA PRO A 262 -8.94 -30.21 5.00
C PRO A 262 -7.65 -30.10 5.83
N VAL A 263 -6.72 -31.02 5.66
CA VAL A 263 -5.44 -31.07 6.40
C VAL A 263 -4.29 -31.22 5.43
N SER A 264 -3.27 -30.40 5.62
CA SER A 264 -1.99 -30.54 4.94
C SER A 264 -0.88 -30.59 5.98
N ILE A 265 -0.01 -31.59 5.86
CA ILE A 265 1.18 -31.72 6.68
C ILE A 265 2.35 -31.29 5.81
N MET A 266 3.10 -30.32 6.30
CA MET A 266 4.28 -29.80 5.61
C MET A 266 5.49 -29.94 6.54
N THR A 267 6.60 -30.36 5.97
CA THR A 267 7.88 -30.36 6.65
C THR A 267 8.52 -28.99 6.42
N ASP A 268 8.79 -28.29 7.50
CA ASP A 268 9.47 -27.00 7.47
C ASP A 268 10.54 -26.96 8.55
N ALA A 269 11.56 -26.12 8.38
CA ALA A 269 12.61 -25.90 9.36
C ALA A 269 12.11 -24.99 10.50
N VAL A 270 11.13 -25.47 11.26
CA VAL A 270 10.57 -24.75 12.41
C VAL A 270 11.18 -25.25 13.72
N ARG A 271 11.39 -24.34 14.67
CA ARG A 271 11.93 -24.68 15.98
C ARG A 271 10.86 -25.21 16.95
N GLN A 272 9.59 -25.02 16.62
CA GLN A 272 8.44 -25.42 17.43
C GLN A 272 7.33 -25.93 16.52
N ASP A 273 6.54 -26.85 17.02
CA ASP A 273 5.34 -27.30 16.32
C ASP A 273 4.38 -26.12 16.16
N LYS A 274 3.86 -25.93 14.95
CA LYS A 274 2.97 -24.83 14.61
C LYS A 274 1.67 -25.38 14.04
N LEU A 275 0.55 -25.03 14.66
CA LEU A 275 -0.78 -25.27 14.11
C LEU A 275 -1.30 -23.97 13.52
N SER A 276 -1.61 -24.00 12.22
CA SER A 276 -2.23 -22.86 11.54
C SER A 276 -3.66 -23.22 11.16
N LEU A 277 -4.62 -22.42 11.60
CA LEU A 277 -6.02 -22.50 11.20
C LEU A 277 -6.33 -21.35 10.26
N MET A 278 -6.91 -21.65 9.09
CA MET A 278 -7.14 -20.64 8.06
C MET A 278 -8.55 -20.80 7.49
N TRP A 279 -9.21 -19.66 7.32
CA TRP A 279 -10.49 -19.54 6.64
C TRP A 279 -10.39 -18.50 5.56
N ASP A 280 -11.00 -18.78 4.41
CA ASP A 280 -11.29 -17.74 3.44
C ASP A 280 -12.56 -17.03 3.87
N ALA A 281 -12.52 -15.72 3.89
CA ALA A 281 -13.68 -14.88 4.05
C ALA A 281 -13.83 -14.00 2.79
N PRO A 282 -15.05 -13.85 2.25
CA PRO A 282 -15.26 -12.89 1.19
C PRO A 282 -14.99 -11.49 1.77
N TRP A 283 -13.95 -10.84 1.28
CA TRP A 283 -13.75 -9.44 1.59
C TRP A 283 -14.70 -8.64 0.71
N GLN A 284 -15.65 -8.00 1.33
CA GLN A 284 -16.40 -6.96 0.66
C GLN A 284 -15.81 -5.63 1.09
N PRO A 285 -15.28 -4.82 0.16
CA PRO A 285 -14.95 -3.47 0.50
C PRO A 285 -16.23 -2.84 1.03
N ILE A 286 -16.23 -2.43 2.27
CA ILE A 286 -17.24 -1.51 2.75
C ILE A 286 -17.03 -0.29 1.88
N ARG A 287 -18.00 0.00 1.02
CA ARG A 287 -17.95 1.04 -0.02
C ARG A 287 -17.51 2.39 0.52
N ASP A 288 -17.61 2.56 1.82
CA ASP A 288 -17.40 3.81 2.55
C ASP A 288 -16.31 3.70 3.61
N SER A 289 -15.56 2.59 3.66
CA SER A 289 -14.34 2.53 4.46
C SER A 289 -13.23 3.26 3.71
N VAL A 290 -12.99 4.46 4.10
CA VAL A 290 -11.88 5.29 3.66
C VAL A 290 -10.68 5.06 4.57
#